data_d14e9cb3d6e2115338fe082b742f98bd
#
_entry.id   d14e9cb3d6e2115338fe082b742f98bd
#
_cell.length_a   1.000
_cell.length_b   1.000
_cell.length_c   1.000
_cell.angle_alpha   90.00
_cell.angle_beta   90.00
_cell.angle_gamma   90.00
#
_symmetry.space_group_name_H-M   'P 1'
#
loop_
_entity.id
_entity.type
_entity.pdbx_description
1 polymer ?
#
loop_
_entity_poly.entity_id
_entity_poly.type
_entity_poly.pdbx_seq_one_letter_code
_entity_poly.pdbx_strand_id
1 'polypeptide(L)'
;MVSEAKMSNIDFTLFIDAHSWWKCKGFNDKVVPSYVDDDAMDHTCPEDVTDLRIVQNGKYAVASAEQSFLQLDKEGKLEDGSWMAVTPCFRDEMVLDDIHFNIFLKMELFRSATSKKNAEKISHEIAKDAISMFTLLGIPRGVLSLVKTPIGYDVYCDDMEIGSYGARKTLTGKWYAYGTGLAEPRTSIAIQKYRGNE
;
A
#
# COMPACT_ATOMS: atom_id res chain seq x y z
N MET A 1 -5.86 6.34 -29.41
CA MET A 1 -4.41 6.43 -29.13
C MET A 1 -4.22 5.82 -27.76
N VAL A 2 -3.48 4.72 -27.64
CA VAL A 2 -3.11 4.17 -26.34
C VAL A 2 -2.08 5.15 -25.79
N SER A 3 -2.41 5.88 -24.70
CA SER A 3 -1.43 6.73 -24.03
C SER A 3 -0.28 5.82 -23.57
N GLU A 4 0.96 6.23 -23.81
CA GLU A 4 2.12 5.51 -23.27
C GLU A 4 1.95 5.42 -21.75
N ALA A 5 2.09 4.20 -21.21
CA ALA A 5 2.00 3.99 -19.78
C ALA A 5 3.17 4.70 -19.09
N LYS A 6 2.87 5.60 -18.15
CA LYS A 6 3.90 6.29 -17.37
C LYS A 6 4.39 5.38 -16.24
N MET A 7 5.68 5.06 -16.28
CA MET A 7 6.37 4.33 -15.22
C MET A 7 7.13 5.27 -14.29
N SER A 8 7.12 4.97 -13.01
CA SER A 8 7.88 5.74 -12.01
C SER A 8 9.36 5.35 -11.99
N ASN A 9 10.23 6.30 -11.60
CA ASN A 9 11.56 5.97 -11.11
C ASN A 9 11.44 5.38 -9.70
N ILE A 10 12.26 4.38 -9.37
CA ILE A 10 12.17 3.64 -8.12
C ILE A 10 13.51 3.68 -7.40
N ASP A 11 13.52 4.18 -6.17
CA ASP A 11 14.68 4.07 -5.28
C ASP A 11 14.53 2.79 -4.42
N PHE A 12 15.21 1.73 -4.82
CA PHE A 12 15.19 0.46 -4.09
C PHE A 12 15.82 0.53 -2.70
N THR A 13 16.68 1.54 -2.43
CA THR A 13 17.28 1.67 -1.09
C THR A 13 16.22 2.01 -0.04
N LEU A 14 15.21 2.80 -0.41
CA LEU A 14 14.08 3.11 0.47
C LEU A 14 13.26 1.87 0.81
N PHE A 15 13.11 0.92 -0.14
CA PHE A 15 12.43 -0.35 0.16
C PHE A 15 13.24 -1.23 1.13
N ILE A 16 14.57 -1.22 1.06
CA ILE A 16 15.44 -1.95 1.99
C ILE A 16 15.28 -1.39 3.41
N ASP A 17 15.30 -0.06 3.55
CA ASP A 17 15.15 0.61 4.83
C ASP A 17 13.75 0.41 5.42
N ALA A 18 12.69 0.59 4.62
CA ALA A 18 11.32 0.33 5.03
C ALA A 18 11.11 -1.15 5.42
N HIS A 19 11.67 -2.09 4.64
CA HIS A 19 11.63 -3.52 4.97
C HIS A 19 12.25 -3.79 6.34
N SER A 20 13.45 -3.27 6.60
CA SER A 20 14.14 -3.42 7.88
C SER A 20 13.32 -2.86 9.03
N TRP A 21 12.71 -1.69 8.84
CA TRP A 21 11.79 -1.09 9.80
C TRP A 21 10.60 -1.99 10.12
N TRP A 22 9.89 -2.47 9.09
CA TRP A 22 8.70 -3.29 9.29
C TRP A 22 9.02 -4.67 9.86
N LYS A 23 10.19 -5.24 9.56
CA LYS A 23 10.69 -6.45 10.26
C LYS A 23 10.82 -6.20 11.76
N CYS A 24 11.38 -5.07 12.18
CA CYS A 24 11.46 -4.69 13.59
C CYS A 24 10.08 -4.47 14.25
N LYS A 25 9.05 -4.14 13.45
CA LYS A 25 7.66 -4.02 13.91
C LYS A 25 6.88 -5.34 13.89
N GLY A 26 7.56 -6.44 13.59
CA GLY A 26 7.01 -7.80 13.64
C GLY A 26 6.26 -8.23 12.37
N PHE A 27 6.46 -7.54 11.26
CA PHE A 27 5.97 -8.00 9.96
C PHE A 27 6.94 -9.00 9.35
N ASN A 28 6.42 -10.03 8.72
CA ASN A 28 7.17 -11.05 8.00
C ASN A 28 6.92 -10.94 6.50
N ASP A 29 7.92 -11.36 5.73
CA ASP A 29 7.79 -11.42 4.28
C ASP A 29 6.78 -12.48 3.88
N LYS A 30 5.96 -12.17 2.89
CA LYS A 30 5.07 -13.13 2.23
C LYS A 30 5.26 -13.06 0.73
N VAL A 31 5.49 -14.21 0.13
CA VAL A 31 5.45 -14.33 -1.33
C VAL A 31 4.00 -14.31 -1.77
N VAL A 32 3.67 -13.39 -2.66
CA VAL A 32 2.29 -13.13 -3.09
C VAL A 32 2.17 -13.17 -4.62
N PRO A 33 1.01 -13.51 -5.19
CA PRO A 33 0.80 -13.43 -6.63
C PRO A 33 0.72 -11.97 -7.10
N SER A 34 1.24 -11.68 -8.29
CA SER A 34 1.08 -10.38 -8.97
C SER A 34 -0.20 -10.31 -9.83
N TYR A 35 -0.90 -11.42 -9.97
CA TYR A 35 -2.18 -11.55 -10.68
C TYR A 35 -3.19 -12.28 -9.79
N VAL A 36 -4.41 -11.76 -9.73
CA VAL A 36 -5.47 -12.25 -8.86
C VAL A 36 -6.77 -12.50 -9.63
N ASP A 37 -7.69 -13.21 -9.01
CA ASP A 37 -9.01 -13.43 -9.55
C ASP A 37 -9.87 -12.15 -9.44
N ASP A 38 -10.96 -12.08 -10.18
CA ASP A 38 -11.86 -10.95 -10.28
C ASP A 38 -12.39 -10.49 -8.90
N ASP A 39 -12.85 -11.43 -8.08
CA ASP A 39 -13.39 -11.14 -6.75
C ASP A 39 -12.35 -10.55 -5.77
N ALA A 40 -11.08 -10.95 -5.88
CA ALA A 40 -10.01 -10.37 -5.09
C ALA A 40 -9.64 -8.96 -5.57
N MET A 41 -9.74 -8.71 -6.90
CA MET A 41 -9.54 -7.39 -7.49
C MET A 41 -10.66 -6.43 -7.04
N ASP A 42 -11.91 -6.81 -7.23
CA ASP A 42 -13.07 -5.96 -6.97
C ASP A 42 -13.28 -5.65 -5.49
N HIS A 43 -12.83 -6.53 -4.59
CA HIS A 43 -13.04 -6.37 -3.15
C HIS A 43 -12.45 -5.06 -2.58
N THR A 44 -11.40 -4.54 -3.17
CA THR A 44 -10.71 -3.33 -2.71
C THR A 44 -10.79 -2.18 -3.71
N CYS A 45 -11.34 -2.41 -4.90
CA CYS A 45 -11.50 -1.41 -5.93
C CYS A 45 -12.62 -0.43 -5.52
N PRO A 46 -12.42 0.90 -5.56
CA PRO A 46 -13.49 1.86 -5.40
C PRO A 46 -14.54 1.72 -6.52
N GLU A 47 -15.82 1.91 -6.20
CA GLU A 47 -16.94 1.75 -7.14
C GLU A 47 -16.89 2.69 -8.36
N ASP A 48 -16.18 3.82 -8.24
CA ASP A 48 -16.04 4.87 -9.25
C ASP A 48 -14.77 4.76 -10.09
N VAL A 49 -13.92 3.75 -9.82
CA VAL A 49 -12.67 3.54 -10.57
C VAL A 49 -12.89 2.52 -11.68
N THR A 50 -12.75 2.97 -12.93
CA THR A 50 -12.66 2.09 -14.09
C THR A 50 -11.20 1.69 -14.28
N ASP A 51 -10.81 0.58 -13.68
CA ASP A 51 -9.43 0.10 -13.76
C ASP A 51 -9.04 -0.34 -15.17
N LEU A 52 -7.84 0.06 -15.61
CA LEU A 52 -7.13 -0.57 -16.72
C LEU A 52 -6.70 -1.96 -16.24
N ARG A 53 -7.61 -2.92 -16.40
CA ARG A 53 -7.38 -4.29 -15.96
C ARG A 53 -6.47 -4.98 -16.96
N ILE A 54 -5.18 -5.05 -16.66
CA ILE A 54 -4.26 -5.90 -17.42
C ILE A 54 -4.60 -7.34 -17.10
N VAL A 55 -5.20 -8.03 -18.08
CA VAL A 55 -5.64 -9.42 -17.94
C VAL A 55 -4.60 -10.35 -18.56
N GLN A 56 -4.15 -11.33 -17.79
CA GLN A 56 -3.34 -12.43 -18.28
C GLN A 56 -3.92 -13.76 -17.78
N ASN A 57 -4.24 -14.66 -18.71
CA ASN A 57 -4.82 -15.97 -18.41
C ASN A 57 -6.09 -15.89 -17.52
N GLY A 58 -6.94 -14.88 -17.74
CA GLY A 58 -8.18 -14.68 -17.00
C GLY A 58 -7.99 -14.12 -15.58
N LYS A 59 -6.78 -13.67 -15.24
CA LYS A 59 -6.47 -13.01 -13.96
C LYS A 59 -6.06 -11.55 -14.18
N TYR A 60 -6.24 -10.72 -13.18
CA TYR A 60 -5.96 -9.29 -13.22
C TYR A 60 -4.65 -8.96 -12.50
N ALA A 61 -3.83 -8.11 -13.12
CA ALA A 61 -2.66 -7.54 -12.48
C ALA A 61 -3.09 -6.66 -11.29
N VAL A 62 -2.43 -6.82 -10.14
CA VAL A 62 -2.85 -6.14 -8.92
C VAL A 62 -2.62 -4.63 -8.96
N ALA A 63 -3.54 -3.87 -8.38
CA ALA A 63 -3.39 -2.44 -8.10
C ALA A 63 -2.75 -2.19 -6.72
N SER A 64 -2.64 -3.25 -5.89
CA SER A 64 -1.98 -3.27 -4.59
C SER A 64 -1.76 -4.72 -4.15
N ALA A 65 -0.71 -5.02 -3.39
CA ALA A 65 -0.52 -6.34 -2.78
C ALA A 65 -1.61 -6.69 -1.75
N GLU A 66 -2.47 -5.76 -1.34
CA GLU A 66 -3.67 -6.07 -0.55
C GLU A 66 -4.52 -7.12 -1.27
N GLN A 67 -4.75 -6.96 -2.58
CA GLN A 67 -5.48 -7.91 -3.41
C GLN A 67 -4.80 -9.28 -3.47
N SER A 68 -3.47 -9.28 -3.48
CA SER A 68 -2.67 -10.50 -3.43
C SER A 68 -2.85 -11.26 -2.11
N PHE A 69 -2.91 -10.57 -0.97
CA PHE A 69 -3.22 -11.19 0.32
C PHE A 69 -4.63 -11.76 0.36
N LEU A 70 -5.61 -11.05 -0.23
CA LEU A 70 -6.99 -11.54 -0.34
C LEU A 70 -7.08 -12.81 -1.18
N GLN A 71 -6.31 -12.89 -2.29
CA GLN A 71 -6.21 -14.09 -3.10
C GLN A 71 -5.65 -15.27 -2.29
N LEU A 72 -4.58 -15.03 -1.50
CA LEU A 72 -4.00 -16.08 -0.65
C LEU A 72 -4.96 -16.52 0.47
N ASP A 73 -5.72 -15.59 1.09
CA ASP A 73 -6.74 -15.94 2.09
C ASP A 73 -7.84 -16.80 1.48
N LYS A 74 -8.36 -16.43 0.31
CA LYS A 74 -9.34 -17.21 -0.46
C LYS A 74 -8.86 -18.63 -0.74
N GLU A 75 -7.58 -18.79 -1.09
CA GLU A 75 -6.95 -20.07 -1.38
C GLU A 75 -6.55 -20.87 -0.11
N GLY A 76 -6.78 -20.33 1.09
CA GLY A 76 -6.37 -20.97 2.34
C GLY A 76 -4.84 -21.01 2.55
N LYS A 77 -4.11 -20.13 1.87
CA LYS A 77 -2.63 -20.04 1.90
C LYS A 77 -2.09 -18.89 2.75
N LEU A 78 -2.98 -18.09 3.35
CA LEU A 78 -2.62 -16.99 4.25
C LEU A 78 -2.95 -17.36 5.68
N GLU A 79 -1.92 -17.65 6.48
CA GLU A 79 -2.05 -17.86 7.90
C GLU A 79 -2.29 -16.55 8.65
N ASP A 80 -2.91 -16.62 9.84
CA ASP A 80 -3.03 -15.45 10.70
C ASP A 80 -1.64 -14.95 11.11
N GLY A 81 -1.46 -13.62 11.04
CA GLY A 81 -0.16 -13.02 11.29
C GLY A 81 -0.04 -11.58 10.82
N SER A 82 1.22 -11.14 10.75
CA SER A 82 1.61 -9.84 10.23
C SER A 82 2.53 -10.04 9.04
N TRP A 83 2.09 -9.63 7.89
CA TRP A 83 2.71 -9.89 6.61
C TRP A 83 3.00 -8.60 5.86
N MET A 84 4.10 -8.58 5.09
CA MET A 84 4.40 -7.53 4.13
C MET A 84 4.79 -8.14 2.78
N ALA A 85 4.45 -7.44 1.73
CA ALA A 85 4.83 -7.81 0.37
C ALA A 85 5.06 -6.55 -0.49
N VAL A 86 5.99 -6.63 -1.43
CA VAL A 86 6.23 -5.60 -2.45
C VAL A 86 5.74 -6.13 -3.78
N THR A 87 4.89 -5.35 -4.45
CA THR A 87 4.42 -5.66 -5.80
C THR A 87 4.52 -4.46 -6.71
N PRO A 88 4.72 -4.66 -8.02
CA PRO A 88 4.30 -3.66 -8.99
C PRO A 88 2.79 -3.48 -8.87
N CYS A 89 2.33 -2.25 -8.90
CA CYS A 89 0.93 -1.86 -8.87
C CYS A 89 0.55 -1.28 -10.22
N PHE A 90 -0.60 -1.71 -10.74
CA PHE A 90 -1.10 -1.30 -12.04
C PHE A 90 -2.43 -0.55 -11.82
N ARG A 91 -2.48 0.73 -12.21
CA ARG A 91 -3.67 1.56 -12.08
C ARG A 91 -3.95 2.33 -13.36
N ASP A 92 -5.22 2.52 -13.66
CA ASP A 92 -5.66 3.43 -14.71
C ASP A 92 -5.84 4.83 -14.11
N GLU A 93 -4.73 5.54 -13.98
CA GLU A 93 -4.80 6.93 -13.55
C GLU A 93 -5.28 7.79 -14.72
N MET A 94 -6.42 8.46 -14.57
CA MET A 94 -6.98 9.34 -15.59
C MET A 94 -6.11 10.58 -15.86
N VAL A 95 -5.34 11.00 -14.84
CA VAL A 95 -4.41 12.13 -14.93
C VAL A 95 -3.03 11.63 -14.55
N LEU A 96 -2.10 11.69 -15.49
CA LEU A 96 -0.69 11.35 -15.28
C LEU A 96 0.11 12.64 -15.04
N ASP A 97 0.58 12.81 -13.83
CA ASP A 97 1.42 13.92 -13.41
C ASP A 97 2.70 13.42 -12.70
N ASP A 98 3.34 14.25 -11.88
CA ASP A 98 4.59 13.88 -11.20
C ASP A 98 4.39 12.93 -10.01
N ILE A 99 3.15 12.70 -9.58
CA ILE A 99 2.80 11.83 -8.44
C ILE A 99 1.78 10.74 -8.80
N HIS A 100 1.24 10.73 -10.02
CA HIS A 100 0.31 9.72 -10.52
C HIS A 100 0.91 8.95 -11.69
N PHE A 101 0.99 7.63 -11.54
CA PHE A 101 1.63 6.72 -12.48
C PHE A 101 0.74 5.50 -12.71
N ASN A 102 0.75 4.99 -13.93
CA ASN A 102 0.04 3.75 -14.24
C ASN A 102 0.73 2.53 -13.63
N ILE A 103 2.06 2.59 -13.49
CA ILE A 103 2.87 1.49 -12.94
C ILE A 103 3.83 2.08 -11.90
N PHE A 104 3.75 1.56 -10.69
CA PHE A 104 4.61 1.97 -9.57
C PHE A 104 4.88 0.78 -8.64
N LEU A 105 5.83 0.91 -7.72
CA LEU A 105 6.09 -0.10 -6.69
C LEU A 105 5.51 0.30 -5.35
N LYS A 106 4.88 -0.66 -4.68
CA LYS A 106 4.33 -0.46 -3.34
C LYS A 106 4.63 -1.67 -2.44
N MET A 107 5.07 -1.38 -1.23
CA MET A 107 5.04 -2.32 -0.12
C MET A 107 3.70 -2.21 0.58
N GLU A 108 3.00 -3.31 0.72
CA GLU A 108 1.74 -3.41 1.45
C GLU A 108 1.93 -4.21 2.72
N LEU A 109 1.23 -3.78 3.77
CA LEU A 109 1.18 -4.41 5.08
C LEU A 109 -0.19 -5.04 5.28
N PHE A 110 -0.21 -6.24 5.83
CA PHE A 110 -1.41 -6.97 6.22
C PHE A 110 -1.23 -7.51 7.63
N ARG A 111 -2.20 -7.31 8.52
CA ARG A 111 -2.21 -7.93 9.84
C ARG A 111 -3.59 -8.46 10.20
N SER A 112 -3.67 -9.77 10.48
CA SER A 112 -4.90 -10.42 10.93
C SER A 112 -5.41 -9.79 12.23
N ALA A 113 -6.74 -9.74 12.37
CA ALA A 113 -7.39 -9.17 13.54
C ALA A 113 -8.57 -10.01 14.00
N THR A 114 -8.84 -10.01 15.30
CA THR A 114 -9.91 -10.81 15.91
C THR A 114 -11.29 -10.16 15.80
N SER A 115 -11.37 -8.87 15.48
CA SER A 115 -12.60 -8.11 15.35
C SER A 115 -12.40 -6.80 14.59
N LYS A 116 -13.50 -6.16 14.17
CA LYS A 116 -13.44 -4.82 13.56
C LYS A 116 -12.68 -3.81 14.43
N LYS A 117 -13.06 -3.71 15.70
CA LYS A 117 -12.43 -2.80 16.66
C LYS A 117 -10.93 -3.06 16.83
N ASN A 118 -10.53 -4.34 16.81
CA ASN A 118 -9.12 -4.72 16.88
C ASN A 118 -8.39 -4.34 15.60
N ALA A 119 -8.97 -4.57 14.41
CA ALA A 119 -8.40 -4.17 13.13
C ALA A 119 -8.22 -2.64 13.02
N GLU A 120 -9.22 -1.85 13.42
CA GLU A 120 -9.15 -0.39 13.45
C GLU A 120 -8.05 0.12 14.40
N LYS A 121 -7.88 -0.50 15.57
CA LYS A 121 -6.78 -0.18 16.50
C LYS A 121 -5.42 -0.48 15.87
N ILE A 122 -5.26 -1.66 15.28
CA ILE A 122 -4.02 -2.08 14.62
C ILE A 122 -3.69 -1.13 13.46
N SER A 123 -4.66 -0.78 12.62
CA SER A 123 -4.49 0.16 11.52
C SER A 123 -3.96 1.51 11.98
N HIS A 124 -4.51 2.05 13.08
CA HIS A 124 -4.04 3.30 13.67
C HIS A 124 -2.60 3.20 14.21
N GLU A 125 -2.22 2.06 14.81
CA GLU A 125 -0.86 1.80 15.29
C GLU A 125 0.12 1.72 14.10
N ILE A 126 -0.24 1.02 13.04
CA ILE A 126 0.57 0.93 11.81
C ILE A 126 0.77 2.33 11.18
N ALA A 127 -0.28 3.15 11.10
CA ALA A 127 -0.18 4.50 10.57
C ALA A 127 0.78 5.40 11.37
N LYS A 128 0.80 5.27 12.70
CA LYS A 128 1.76 5.98 13.56
C LYS A 128 3.20 5.47 13.37
N ASP A 129 3.36 4.16 13.24
CA ASP A 129 4.67 3.56 12.96
C ASP A 129 5.19 4.01 11.59
N ALA A 130 4.30 4.16 10.59
CA ALA A 130 4.67 4.69 9.28
C ALA A 130 5.16 6.14 9.34
N ILE A 131 4.51 7.01 10.12
CA ILE A 131 5.00 8.39 10.34
C ILE A 131 6.42 8.35 10.91
N SER A 132 6.69 7.48 11.86
CA SER A 132 8.03 7.34 12.44
C SER A 132 9.05 6.84 11.41
N MET A 133 8.66 5.88 10.56
CA MET A 133 9.47 5.38 9.45
C MET A 133 9.78 6.52 8.46
N PHE A 134 8.78 7.25 7.98
CA PHE A 134 8.99 8.36 7.04
C PHE A 134 9.91 9.43 7.62
N THR A 135 9.81 9.67 8.94
CA THR A 135 10.73 10.60 9.62
C THR A 135 12.17 10.08 9.59
N LEU A 136 12.40 8.78 9.82
CA LEU A 136 13.73 8.17 9.73
C LEU A 136 14.27 8.16 8.31
N LEU A 137 13.42 8.07 7.30
CA LEU A 137 13.81 8.16 5.89
C LEU A 137 14.14 9.59 5.43
N GLY A 138 14.00 10.58 6.32
CA GLY A 138 14.42 11.97 6.07
C GLY A 138 13.30 12.97 5.78
N ILE A 139 12.02 12.59 5.98
CA ILE A 139 10.92 13.55 5.90
C ILE A 139 10.74 14.22 7.27
N PRO A 140 10.84 15.57 7.38
CA PRO A 140 10.70 16.25 8.66
C PRO A 140 9.36 15.94 9.35
N ARG A 141 9.39 15.60 10.65
CA ARG A 141 8.16 15.23 11.38
C ARG A 141 7.08 16.31 11.31
N GLY A 142 7.47 17.58 11.25
CA GLY A 142 6.54 18.73 11.27
C GLY A 142 5.66 18.86 10.02
N VAL A 143 6.04 18.22 8.90
CA VAL A 143 5.28 18.24 7.65
C VAL A 143 4.44 16.96 7.44
N LEU A 144 4.55 15.99 8.38
CA LEU A 144 3.78 14.76 8.36
C LEU A 144 2.52 14.91 9.21
N SER A 145 1.38 14.63 8.60
CA SER A 145 0.08 14.62 9.28
C SER A 145 -0.62 13.27 9.15
N LEU A 146 -1.43 12.93 10.16
CA LEU A 146 -2.31 11.77 10.18
C LEU A 146 -3.75 12.25 10.07
N VAL A 147 -4.39 11.95 8.97
CA VAL A 147 -5.76 12.38 8.68
C VAL A 147 -6.70 11.19 8.82
N LYS A 148 -7.76 11.35 9.60
CA LYS A 148 -8.80 10.31 9.72
C LYS A 148 -9.72 10.36 8.51
N THR A 149 -9.97 9.19 7.92
CA THR A 149 -10.91 9.00 6.80
C THR A 149 -12.11 8.14 7.22
N PRO A 150 -13.14 8.00 6.40
CA PRO A 150 -14.26 7.11 6.70
C PRO A 150 -13.89 5.63 6.87
N ILE A 151 -12.80 5.19 6.22
CA ILE A 151 -12.34 3.79 6.20
C ILE A 151 -11.07 3.55 7.01
N GLY A 152 -10.44 4.60 7.56
CA GLY A 152 -9.19 4.45 8.31
C GLY A 152 -8.42 5.75 8.52
N TYR A 153 -7.16 5.77 8.08
CA TYR A 153 -6.24 6.91 8.23
C TYR A 153 -5.36 7.04 7.01
N ASP A 154 -5.07 8.27 6.61
CA ASP A 154 -4.07 8.57 5.60
C ASP A 154 -2.92 9.38 6.22
N VAL A 155 -1.71 9.13 5.76
CA VAL A 155 -0.52 9.90 6.11
C VAL A 155 -0.20 10.81 4.95
N TYR A 156 -0.11 12.10 5.23
CA TYR A 156 0.26 13.13 4.28
C TYR A 156 1.64 13.71 4.61
N CYS A 157 2.36 14.06 3.56
CA CYS A 157 3.49 14.98 3.59
C CYS A 157 3.03 16.27 2.93
N ASP A 158 2.80 17.33 3.72
CA ASP A 158 2.04 18.52 3.31
C ASP A 158 0.68 18.10 2.72
N ASP A 159 0.46 18.39 1.42
CA ASP A 159 -0.77 18.09 0.69
C ASP A 159 -0.73 16.74 -0.07
N MET A 160 0.41 16.05 -0.07
CA MET A 160 0.58 14.79 -0.80
C MET A 160 0.35 13.59 0.12
N GLU A 161 -0.63 12.74 -0.21
CA GLU A 161 -0.82 11.46 0.44
C GLU A 161 0.36 10.52 0.10
N ILE A 162 1.03 10.02 1.15
CA ILE A 162 2.15 9.07 1.04
C ILE A 162 1.84 7.70 1.62
N GLY A 163 0.68 7.51 2.24
CA GLY A 163 0.24 6.22 2.73
C GLY A 163 -1.19 6.23 3.24
N SER A 164 -1.90 5.12 3.00
CA SER A 164 -3.27 4.86 3.46
C SER A 164 -3.33 3.61 4.32
N TYR A 165 -4.14 3.62 5.36
CA TYR A 165 -4.23 2.59 6.40
C TYR A 165 -5.69 2.38 6.79
N GLY A 166 -6.11 1.14 6.92
CA GLY A 166 -7.50 0.87 7.24
C GLY A 166 -7.74 -0.54 7.77
N ALA A 167 -9.03 -0.85 7.92
CA ALA A 167 -9.51 -2.13 8.40
C ALA A 167 -10.63 -2.63 7.49
N ARG A 168 -10.54 -3.90 7.08
CA ARG A 168 -11.52 -4.56 6.20
C ARG A 168 -11.74 -6.00 6.63
N LYS A 169 -12.70 -6.66 6.00
CA LYS A 169 -12.82 -8.12 6.01
C LYS A 169 -12.17 -8.70 4.77
N THR A 170 -11.57 -9.88 4.90
CA THR A 170 -11.13 -10.69 3.76
C THR A 170 -12.35 -11.27 3.04
N LEU A 171 -12.12 -11.92 1.88
CA LEU A 171 -13.14 -12.65 1.14
C LEU A 171 -13.75 -13.81 1.95
N THR A 172 -12.98 -14.38 2.89
CA THR A 172 -13.46 -15.43 3.81
C THR A 172 -14.11 -14.86 5.08
N GLY A 173 -14.22 -13.53 5.20
CA GLY A 173 -14.91 -12.84 6.29
C GLY A 173 -14.09 -12.55 7.53
N LYS A 174 -12.78 -12.82 7.53
CA LYS A 174 -11.87 -12.50 8.63
C LYS A 174 -11.54 -11.00 8.66
N TRP A 175 -11.41 -10.41 9.84
CA TRP A 175 -10.95 -9.03 9.96
C TRP A 175 -9.44 -8.91 9.79
N TYR A 176 -9.00 -7.86 9.13
CA TYR A 176 -7.59 -7.49 9.01
C TYR A 176 -7.40 -5.96 8.99
N ALA A 177 -6.21 -5.54 9.37
CA ALA A 177 -5.70 -4.20 9.14
C ALA A 177 -4.74 -4.23 7.95
N TYR A 178 -4.83 -3.22 7.09
CA TYR A 178 -3.93 -3.02 5.96
C TYR A 178 -3.23 -1.66 6.06
N GLY A 179 -2.15 -1.50 5.33
CA GLY A 179 -1.49 -0.21 5.22
C GLY A 179 -0.35 -0.17 4.24
N THR A 180 -0.04 1.04 3.79
CA THR A 180 1.12 1.32 2.95
C THR A 180 2.38 1.20 3.79
N GLY A 181 3.24 0.22 3.48
CA GLY A 181 4.58 0.11 4.04
C GLY A 181 5.54 1.11 3.43
N LEU A 182 5.46 1.31 2.13
CA LEU A 182 6.16 2.34 1.35
C LEU A 182 5.59 2.35 -0.07
N ALA A 183 5.48 3.51 -0.71
CA ALA A 183 5.05 3.64 -2.09
C ALA A 183 5.98 4.59 -2.85
N GLU A 184 6.55 4.10 -3.96
CA GLU A 184 7.36 4.90 -4.87
C GLU A 184 6.58 5.30 -6.12
N PRO A 185 6.74 6.54 -6.63
CA PRO A 185 7.79 7.50 -6.27
C PRO A 185 7.40 8.54 -5.20
N ARG A 186 6.19 8.51 -4.65
CA ARG A 186 5.72 9.54 -3.71
C ARG A 186 6.65 9.73 -2.50
N THR A 187 7.23 8.63 -1.98
CA THR A 187 8.18 8.71 -0.87
C THR A 187 9.46 9.42 -1.27
N SER A 188 10.06 9.08 -2.42
CA SER A 188 11.24 9.78 -2.96
C SER A 188 10.97 11.26 -3.20
N ILE A 189 9.83 11.61 -3.77
CA ILE A 189 9.43 13.01 -4.01
C ILE A 189 9.34 13.77 -2.68
N ALA A 190 8.69 13.18 -1.67
CA ALA A 190 8.59 13.76 -0.34
C ALA A 190 9.96 13.99 0.30
N ILE A 191 10.89 13.02 0.21
CA ILE A 191 12.24 13.14 0.74
C ILE A 191 13.02 14.23 0.00
N GLN A 192 12.99 14.24 -1.33
CA GLN A 192 13.72 15.19 -2.16
C GLN A 192 13.30 16.63 -1.90
N LYS A 193 12.01 16.87 -1.66
CA LYS A 193 11.47 18.19 -1.31
C LYS A 193 12.18 18.82 -0.10
N TYR A 194 12.71 18.03 0.83
CA TYR A 194 13.33 18.49 2.07
C TYR A 194 14.83 18.28 2.16
N ARG A 195 15.45 17.49 1.28
CA ARG A 195 16.92 17.30 1.25
C ARG A 195 17.72 18.53 0.79
N GLY A 196 17.10 19.51 0.15
CA GLY A 196 17.74 20.71 -0.37
C GLY A 196 17.74 21.93 0.58
N ASN A 197 17.25 21.78 1.80
CA ASN A 197 17.09 22.88 2.77
C ASN A 197 18.03 22.76 3.99
N GLU A 198 19.08 21.95 3.92
CA GLU A 198 20.15 21.88 4.90
C GLU A 198 21.40 22.66 4.45
#